data_5b5e33b7d51def5b3b3d3422bca3c269
#
_entry.id   5b5e33b7d51def5b3b3d3422bca3c269
#
_cell.length_a   1.000
_cell.length_b   1.000
_cell.length_c   1.000
_cell.angle_alpha   90.00
_cell.angle_beta   90.00
_cell.angle_gamma   90.00
#
_symmetry.space_group_name_H-M   'P 1'
#
loop_
_entity.id
_entity.type
_entity.pdbx_description
1 polymer ?
#
loop_
_entity_poly.entity_id
_entity_poly.type
_entity_poly.pdbx_seq_one_letter_code
_entity_poly.pdbx_strand_id
1 'polypeptide(L)'
;KTDLEGLIKTGYNISKIDQRNKQIKLFFENGQSHEYDYLIISDGVFSKSKSLISKGEVKPKYNNTLAIRGILNKSPDNIDSKNITLFLGSDFHHVIYPVSPNGDLNFIAIMKYQLSVEEQKNYSLFSDNSFIKKVLEKFPLKNKVFLDDLKELKIFPVFVSDNFYKLQNNNIHLIGDAFFSFPPSFAQGASQSIEGAYDLFKSIENNSESNFFKNRVNKTKMVNI
;
A
#
# COMPACT_ATOMS: atom_id res chain seq x y z
N LYS A 1 12.95 -0.05 -23.34
CA LYS A 1 13.24 -0.97 -22.20
C LYS A 1 14.57 -0.50 -21.63
N THR A 2 14.56 0.18 -20.50
CA THR A 2 15.77 0.39 -19.70
C THR A 2 16.13 -0.98 -19.14
N ASP A 3 17.32 -1.48 -19.48
CA ASP A 3 17.84 -2.72 -18.93
C ASP A 3 18.19 -2.49 -17.47
N LEU A 4 17.30 -2.96 -16.57
CA LEU A 4 17.52 -2.89 -15.12
C LEU A 4 18.25 -4.12 -14.58
N GLU A 5 18.63 -5.07 -15.48
CA GLU A 5 19.45 -6.22 -15.11
C GLU A 5 20.80 -5.74 -14.52
N GLY A 6 21.13 -6.22 -13.35
CA GLY A 6 22.31 -5.79 -12.58
C GLY A 6 22.10 -4.60 -11.64
N LEU A 7 21.03 -3.81 -11.81
CA LEU A 7 20.67 -2.75 -10.87
C LEU A 7 19.78 -3.26 -9.72
N ILE A 8 19.02 -4.33 -9.95
CA ILE A 8 18.15 -4.94 -8.95
C ILE A 8 18.96 -6.00 -8.20
N LYS A 9 19.06 -5.83 -6.88
CA LYS A 9 19.70 -6.80 -5.98
C LYS A 9 18.67 -7.34 -5.00
N THR A 10 18.48 -8.65 -4.97
CA THR A 10 17.63 -9.36 -4.01
C THR A 10 18.44 -9.91 -2.85
N GLY A 11 17.79 -10.21 -1.70
CA GLY A 11 18.51 -10.71 -0.52
C GLY A 11 19.26 -9.65 0.28
N TYR A 12 18.98 -8.36 0.06
CA TYR A 12 19.59 -7.22 0.74
C TYR A 12 18.60 -6.57 1.71
N ASN A 13 18.14 -7.32 2.70
CA ASN A 13 17.32 -6.76 3.77
C ASN A 13 18.17 -5.84 4.67
N ILE A 14 17.75 -4.60 4.84
CA ILE A 14 18.45 -3.63 5.69
C ILE A 14 18.24 -4.00 7.16
N SER A 15 19.34 -4.18 7.90
CA SER A 15 19.35 -4.43 9.34
C SER A 15 19.67 -3.19 10.16
N LYS A 16 20.47 -2.25 9.61
CA LYS A 16 20.84 -0.99 10.26
C LYS A 16 21.13 0.09 9.23
N ILE A 17 20.77 1.32 9.57
CA ILE A 17 21.10 2.54 8.81
C ILE A 17 21.95 3.42 9.73
N ASP A 18 23.16 3.72 9.29
CA ASP A 18 24.10 4.61 9.99
C ASP A 18 24.31 5.86 9.12
N GLN A 19 24.13 7.02 9.74
CA GLN A 19 24.26 8.30 9.08
C GLN A 19 25.46 9.03 9.66
N ARG A 20 26.49 9.28 8.85
CA ARG A 20 27.66 10.06 9.24
C ARG A 20 27.91 11.15 8.22
N ASN A 21 27.77 12.40 8.65
CA ASN A 21 27.93 13.57 7.78
C ASN A 21 26.93 13.54 6.59
N LYS A 22 27.42 13.48 5.35
CA LYS A 22 26.60 13.41 4.13
C LYS A 22 26.50 11.98 3.55
N GLN A 23 27.14 10.98 4.19
CA GLN A 23 27.11 9.60 3.72
C GLN A 23 26.19 8.74 4.54
N ILE A 24 25.57 7.76 3.88
CA ILE A 24 24.64 6.80 4.47
C ILE A 24 25.28 5.43 4.32
N LYS A 25 25.56 4.77 5.44
CA LYS A 25 26.04 3.40 5.44
C LYS A 25 24.89 2.47 5.81
N LEU A 26 24.58 1.55 4.90
CA LEU A 26 23.59 0.50 5.09
C LEU A 26 24.29 -0.80 5.49
N PHE A 27 23.74 -1.46 6.49
CA PHE A 27 24.11 -2.81 6.89
C PHE A 27 22.96 -3.75 6.55
N PHE A 28 23.29 -4.91 6.00
CA PHE A 28 22.32 -5.88 5.53
C PHE A 28 22.34 -7.15 6.40
N GLU A 29 21.21 -7.87 6.45
CA GLU A 29 21.09 -9.13 7.20
C GLU A 29 22.05 -10.21 6.70
N ASN A 30 22.51 -10.13 5.45
CA ASN A 30 23.52 -11.03 4.85
C ASN A 30 24.97 -10.72 5.28
N GLY A 31 25.17 -9.81 6.22
CA GLY A 31 26.48 -9.41 6.75
C GLY A 31 27.25 -8.38 5.91
N GLN A 32 26.74 -7.99 4.73
CA GLN A 32 27.36 -6.97 3.90
C GLN A 32 27.03 -5.56 4.38
N SER A 33 27.86 -4.60 3.98
CA SER A 33 27.56 -3.17 4.16
C SER A 33 28.03 -2.38 2.96
N HIS A 34 27.28 -1.34 2.60
CA HIS A 34 27.60 -0.43 1.50
C HIS A 34 27.32 1.02 1.90
N GLU A 35 28.03 1.95 1.27
CA GLU A 35 27.88 3.39 1.46
C GLU A 35 27.21 4.01 0.24
N TYR A 36 26.33 4.99 0.49
CA TYR A 36 25.53 5.66 -0.53
C TYR A 36 25.40 7.14 -0.22
N ASP A 37 25.25 7.94 -1.26
CA ASP A 37 24.97 9.38 -1.15
C ASP A 37 23.50 9.65 -0.83
N TYR A 38 22.60 8.84 -1.36
CA TYR A 38 21.15 8.94 -1.17
C TYR A 38 20.52 7.61 -0.76
N LEU A 39 19.51 7.68 0.09
CA LEU A 39 18.64 6.56 0.42
C LEU A 39 17.20 6.94 0.15
N ILE A 40 16.57 6.25 -0.79
CA ILE A 40 15.14 6.42 -1.10
C ILE A 40 14.39 5.20 -0.58
N ILE A 41 13.56 5.40 0.41
CA ILE A 41 12.79 4.36 1.10
C ILE A 41 11.42 4.25 0.46
N SER A 42 11.12 3.09 -0.13
CA SER A 42 9.86 2.77 -0.80
C SER A 42 9.31 1.38 -0.42
N ASP A 43 9.63 0.91 0.78
CA ASP A 43 9.34 -0.43 1.28
C ASP A 43 7.94 -0.58 1.90
N GLY A 44 7.02 0.33 1.55
CA GLY A 44 5.59 0.22 1.79
C GLY A 44 5.12 0.66 3.17
N VAL A 45 3.84 0.39 3.48
CA VAL A 45 3.17 0.83 4.72
C VAL A 45 3.84 0.29 5.97
N PHE A 46 4.35 -0.96 5.93
CA PHE A 46 5.08 -1.60 7.03
C PHE A 46 6.60 -1.38 6.97
N SER A 47 7.03 -0.28 6.39
CA SER A 47 8.44 0.06 6.17
C SER A 47 9.34 -0.26 7.36
N LYS A 48 10.20 -1.27 7.20
CA LYS A 48 11.25 -1.59 8.16
C LYS A 48 12.30 -0.49 8.21
N SER A 49 12.69 0.04 7.05
CA SER A 49 13.68 1.11 6.93
C SER A 49 13.23 2.38 7.64
N LYS A 50 11.95 2.78 7.48
CA LYS A 50 11.36 3.89 8.24
C LYS A 50 11.40 3.63 9.74
N SER A 51 11.08 2.41 10.16
CA SER A 51 11.11 2.01 11.58
C SER A 51 12.52 2.08 12.18
N LEU A 52 13.55 1.70 11.42
CA LEU A 52 14.96 1.82 11.86
C LEU A 52 15.36 3.28 12.09
N ILE A 53 14.94 4.19 11.20
CA ILE A 53 15.27 5.61 11.29
C ILE A 53 14.45 6.30 12.40
N SER A 54 13.16 5.98 12.51
CA SER A 54 12.26 6.55 13.52
C SER A 54 12.37 5.87 14.88
N LYS A 55 13.25 4.89 15.04
CA LYS A 55 13.38 4.08 16.26
C LYS A 55 12.05 3.45 16.70
N GLY A 56 11.20 3.11 15.73
CA GLY A 56 9.90 2.49 15.95
C GLY A 56 8.78 3.44 16.41
N GLU A 57 9.01 4.75 16.40
CA GLU A 57 7.99 5.75 16.79
C GLU A 57 6.81 5.83 15.80
N VAL A 58 7.06 5.52 14.53
CA VAL A 58 6.05 5.61 13.46
C VAL A 58 5.58 4.23 13.04
N LYS A 59 4.33 3.90 13.34
CA LYS A 59 3.69 2.64 12.98
C LYS A 59 2.42 2.90 12.17
N PRO A 60 2.08 2.02 11.22
CA PRO A 60 0.79 2.09 10.54
C PRO A 60 -0.35 1.77 11.51
N LYS A 61 -1.52 2.37 11.26
CA LYS A 61 -2.73 2.19 12.05
C LYS A 61 -3.76 1.41 11.26
N TYR A 62 -4.40 0.45 11.89
CA TYR A 62 -5.53 -0.23 11.29
C TYR A 62 -6.70 0.75 11.09
N ASN A 63 -7.23 0.82 9.87
CA ASN A 63 -8.25 1.79 9.46
C ASN A 63 -9.70 1.30 9.74
N ASN A 64 -9.88 0.28 10.55
CA ASN A 64 -11.17 -0.36 10.80
C ASN A 64 -11.89 -0.78 9.51
N THR A 65 -11.15 -1.18 8.51
CA THR A 65 -11.67 -1.66 7.23
C THR A 65 -10.93 -2.90 6.76
N LEU A 66 -11.66 -3.78 6.08
CA LEU A 66 -11.12 -4.91 5.34
C LEU A 66 -11.27 -4.66 3.85
N ALA A 67 -10.23 -5.00 3.09
CA ALA A 67 -10.28 -5.14 1.64
C ALA A 67 -10.50 -6.62 1.30
N ILE A 68 -11.55 -6.91 0.57
CA ILE A 68 -11.90 -8.25 0.09
C ILE A 68 -11.62 -8.28 -1.41
N ARG A 69 -10.85 -9.23 -1.88
CA ARG A 69 -10.49 -9.38 -3.30
C ARG A 69 -10.81 -10.77 -3.79
N GLY A 70 -11.28 -10.86 -5.03
CA GLY A 70 -11.54 -12.14 -5.69
C GLY A 70 -11.61 -11.97 -7.20
N ILE A 71 -11.69 -13.08 -7.91
CA ILE A 71 -11.83 -13.13 -9.36
C ILE A 71 -13.17 -13.78 -9.70
N LEU A 72 -13.90 -13.18 -10.63
CA LEU A 72 -15.09 -13.74 -11.25
C LEU A 72 -14.74 -14.15 -12.68
N ASN A 73 -15.02 -15.41 -13.05
CA ASN A 73 -14.79 -15.91 -14.41
C ASN A 73 -15.96 -15.62 -15.35
N LYS A 74 -17.07 -15.13 -14.80
CA LYS A 74 -18.27 -14.76 -15.54
C LYS A 74 -18.85 -13.49 -14.93
N SER A 75 -19.33 -12.60 -15.80
CA SER A 75 -20.03 -11.41 -15.34
C SER A 75 -21.35 -11.80 -14.66
N PRO A 76 -21.62 -11.28 -13.46
CA PRO A 76 -22.95 -11.38 -12.88
C PRO A 76 -24.00 -10.70 -13.76
N ASP A 77 -25.24 -11.14 -13.65
CA ASP A 77 -26.35 -10.51 -14.35
C ASP A 77 -26.42 -9.01 -14.01
N ASN A 78 -26.67 -8.19 -15.01
CA ASN A 78 -26.73 -6.72 -14.94
C ASN A 78 -25.38 -6.01 -14.65
N ILE A 79 -24.24 -6.68 -14.79
CA ILE A 79 -22.92 -6.05 -14.75
C ILE A 79 -22.33 -6.06 -16.16
N ASP A 80 -21.96 -4.89 -16.66
CA ASP A 80 -21.26 -4.78 -17.94
C ASP A 80 -19.82 -5.27 -17.76
N SER A 81 -19.48 -6.37 -18.44
CA SER A 81 -18.15 -6.97 -18.39
C SER A 81 -17.05 -6.14 -19.09
N LYS A 82 -17.40 -5.04 -19.76
CA LYS A 82 -16.47 -4.19 -20.48
C LYS A 82 -16.11 -2.92 -19.72
N ASN A 83 -16.88 -2.57 -18.70
CA ASN A 83 -16.74 -1.34 -17.95
C ASN A 83 -16.40 -1.58 -16.47
N ILE A 84 -15.94 -0.52 -15.81
CA ILE A 84 -15.79 -0.50 -14.35
C ILE A 84 -17.17 -0.23 -13.75
N THR A 85 -17.65 -1.14 -12.91
CA THR A 85 -18.90 -0.96 -12.17
C THR A 85 -18.59 -0.73 -10.70
N LEU A 86 -19.06 0.39 -10.16
CA LEU A 86 -18.88 0.79 -8.75
C LEU A 86 -20.22 0.75 -8.03
N PHE A 87 -20.25 0.05 -6.88
CA PHE A 87 -21.40 0.00 -5.99
C PHE A 87 -21.06 0.69 -4.68
N LEU A 88 -21.86 1.65 -4.28
CA LEU A 88 -21.64 2.47 -3.08
C LEU A 88 -22.70 2.14 -2.02
N GLY A 89 -22.25 1.99 -0.79
CA GLY A 89 -23.06 1.89 0.41
C GLY A 89 -22.49 2.72 1.54
N SER A 90 -23.19 2.84 2.66
CA SER A 90 -22.77 3.69 3.79
C SER A 90 -21.50 3.22 4.48
N ASP A 91 -21.30 1.90 4.56
CA ASP A 91 -20.16 1.30 5.30
C ASP A 91 -19.35 0.35 4.44
N PHE A 92 -19.62 0.34 3.14
CA PHE A 92 -18.91 -0.48 2.16
C PHE A 92 -19.01 0.13 0.77
N HIS A 93 -18.07 -0.23 -0.07
CA HIS A 93 -18.19 -0.11 -1.52
C HIS A 93 -17.51 -1.30 -2.16
N HIS A 94 -17.91 -1.64 -3.37
CA HIS A 94 -17.21 -2.62 -4.17
C HIS A 94 -17.14 -2.21 -5.63
N VAL A 95 -16.12 -2.70 -6.29
CA VAL A 95 -15.81 -2.41 -7.68
C VAL A 95 -15.59 -3.72 -8.41
N ILE A 96 -16.20 -3.83 -9.60
CA ILE A 96 -16.00 -4.95 -10.51
C ILE A 96 -15.49 -4.37 -11.83
N TYR A 97 -14.43 -4.94 -12.38
CA TYR A 97 -13.86 -4.48 -13.64
C TYR A 97 -13.08 -5.60 -14.36
N PRO A 98 -13.00 -5.56 -15.72
CA PRO A 98 -12.29 -6.55 -16.50
C PRO A 98 -10.77 -6.51 -16.26
N VAL A 99 -10.15 -7.68 -16.15
CA VAL A 99 -8.68 -7.81 -15.95
C VAL A 99 -8.01 -8.72 -16.97
N SER A 100 -8.78 -9.47 -17.76
CA SER A 100 -8.21 -10.30 -18.80
C SER A 100 -9.02 -10.25 -20.10
N PRO A 101 -8.39 -10.49 -21.27
CA PRO A 101 -9.09 -10.65 -22.53
C PRO A 101 -10.08 -11.84 -22.53
N ASN A 102 -9.90 -12.79 -21.63
CA ASN A 102 -10.73 -13.99 -21.50
C ASN A 102 -12.04 -13.75 -20.75
N GLY A 103 -12.28 -12.52 -20.30
CA GLY A 103 -13.52 -12.13 -19.61
C GLY A 103 -13.48 -12.25 -18.10
N ASP A 104 -12.30 -12.53 -17.49
CA ASP A 104 -12.18 -12.50 -16.04
C ASP A 104 -12.35 -11.10 -15.50
N LEU A 105 -13.09 -10.98 -14.41
CA LEU A 105 -13.36 -9.74 -13.72
C LEU A 105 -12.70 -9.75 -12.34
N ASN A 106 -12.04 -8.65 -12.01
CA ASN A 106 -11.59 -8.43 -10.63
C ASN A 106 -12.76 -7.91 -9.79
N PHE A 107 -12.92 -8.51 -8.63
CA PHE A 107 -13.80 -8.01 -7.57
C PHE A 107 -12.94 -7.46 -6.44
N ILE A 108 -13.21 -6.24 -6.02
CA ILE A 108 -12.64 -5.66 -4.82
C ILE A 108 -13.73 -4.97 -4.01
N ALA A 109 -13.82 -5.29 -2.74
CA ALA A 109 -14.70 -4.60 -1.81
C ALA A 109 -13.92 -4.05 -0.63
N ILE A 110 -14.30 -2.86 -0.19
CA ILE A 110 -13.82 -2.24 1.04
C ILE A 110 -15.00 -2.14 1.99
N MET A 111 -14.85 -2.67 3.17
CA MET A 111 -15.92 -2.78 4.15
C MET A 111 -15.43 -2.38 5.53
N LYS A 112 -16.21 -1.59 6.27
CA LYS A 112 -15.94 -1.34 7.70
C LYS A 112 -16.02 -2.63 8.49
N TYR A 113 -14.98 -2.92 9.23
CA TYR A 113 -14.88 -4.10 10.06
C TYR A 113 -13.91 -3.86 11.21
N GLN A 114 -14.34 -4.10 12.44
CA GLN A 114 -13.47 -3.97 13.60
C GLN A 114 -12.77 -5.30 13.88
N LEU A 115 -11.44 -5.24 13.95
CA LEU A 115 -10.59 -6.34 14.39
C LEU A 115 -10.05 -6.03 15.78
N SER A 116 -9.97 -7.03 16.63
CA SER A 116 -9.22 -6.91 17.89
C SER A 116 -7.72 -6.73 17.61
N VAL A 117 -6.95 -6.32 18.61
CA VAL A 117 -5.50 -6.15 18.49
C VAL A 117 -4.80 -7.47 18.17
N GLU A 118 -5.33 -8.57 18.69
CA GLU A 118 -4.86 -9.94 18.44
C GLU A 118 -5.14 -10.36 16.99
N GLU A 119 -6.36 -10.12 16.52
CA GLU A 119 -6.76 -10.42 15.14
C GLU A 119 -5.91 -9.64 14.12
N GLN A 120 -5.61 -8.36 14.38
CA GLN A 120 -4.75 -7.54 13.50
C GLN A 120 -3.34 -8.12 13.33
N LYS A 121 -2.83 -8.87 14.31
CA LYS A 121 -1.50 -9.48 14.29
C LYS A 121 -1.51 -10.91 13.73
N ASN A 122 -2.67 -11.51 13.62
CA ASN A 122 -2.83 -12.89 13.16
C ASN A 122 -3.04 -12.95 11.64
N TYR A 123 -1.95 -12.90 10.88
CA TYR A 123 -2.04 -12.91 9.41
C TYR A 123 -2.67 -14.18 8.83
N SER A 124 -2.59 -15.33 9.52
CA SER A 124 -3.21 -16.58 9.06
C SER A 124 -4.74 -16.51 9.08
N LEU A 125 -5.31 -15.67 9.93
CA LEU A 125 -6.75 -15.45 10.03
C LEU A 125 -7.36 -15.00 8.69
N PHE A 126 -6.65 -14.16 7.95
CA PHE A 126 -7.15 -13.56 6.69
C PHE A 126 -7.15 -14.54 5.49
N SER A 127 -6.60 -15.74 5.69
CA SER A 127 -6.68 -16.86 4.75
C SER A 127 -7.54 -18.01 5.29
N ASP A 128 -8.11 -17.87 6.48
CA ASP A 128 -8.97 -18.87 7.09
C ASP A 128 -10.39 -18.81 6.51
N ASN A 129 -10.86 -19.94 5.97
CA ASN A 129 -12.16 -20.02 5.30
C ASN A 129 -13.33 -19.68 6.23
N SER A 130 -13.25 -20.02 7.52
CA SER A 130 -14.31 -19.73 8.48
C SER A 130 -14.41 -18.24 8.77
N PHE A 131 -13.26 -17.57 8.90
CA PHE A 131 -13.21 -16.12 9.05
C PHE A 131 -13.70 -15.40 7.79
N ILE A 132 -13.24 -15.83 6.60
CA ILE A 132 -13.70 -15.29 5.32
C ILE A 132 -15.22 -15.38 5.20
N LYS A 133 -15.79 -16.53 5.50
CA LYS A 133 -17.25 -16.74 5.49
C LYS A 133 -17.97 -15.79 6.46
N LYS A 134 -17.49 -15.67 7.70
CA LYS A 134 -18.02 -14.74 8.71
C LYS A 134 -18.00 -13.29 8.25
N VAL A 135 -16.94 -12.87 7.55
CA VAL A 135 -16.83 -11.52 6.98
C VAL A 135 -17.85 -11.33 5.85
N LEU A 136 -17.96 -12.30 4.93
CA LEU A 136 -18.91 -12.25 3.82
C LEU A 136 -20.37 -12.28 4.27
N GLU A 137 -20.69 -12.96 5.36
CA GLU A 137 -22.04 -12.94 5.95
C GLU A 137 -22.47 -11.54 6.38
N LYS A 138 -21.52 -10.71 6.82
CA LYS A 138 -21.75 -9.29 7.17
C LYS A 138 -21.80 -8.36 5.96
N PHE A 139 -21.44 -8.85 4.77
CA PHE A 139 -21.42 -8.03 3.57
C PHE A 139 -22.86 -7.65 3.17
N PRO A 140 -23.18 -6.36 3.04
CA PRO A 140 -24.55 -5.89 2.95
C PRO A 140 -25.12 -5.95 1.51
N LEU A 141 -24.89 -7.05 0.80
CA LEU A 141 -25.46 -7.26 -0.53
C LEU A 141 -26.79 -7.97 -0.46
N LYS A 142 -27.81 -7.40 -1.11
CA LYS A 142 -29.12 -8.04 -1.26
C LYS A 142 -29.06 -9.33 -2.09
N ASN A 143 -28.13 -9.39 -3.05
CA ASN A 143 -27.90 -10.57 -3.90
C ASN A 143 -26.46 -11.07 -3.67
N LYS A 144 -26.30 -11.99 -2.72
CA LYS A 144 -25.00 -12.64 -2.45
C LYS A 144 -24.63 -13.72 -3.48
N VAL A 145 -25.49 -13.97 -4.47
CA VAL A 145 -25.34 -15.08 -5.42
C VAL A 145 -23.97 -15.13 -6.11
N PHE A 146 -23.42 -13.96 -6.46
CA PHE A 146 -22.11 -13.96 -7.12
C PHE A 146 -20.91 -14.13 -6.16
N LEU A 147 -21.12 -14.02 -4.83
CA LEU A 147 -20.02 -14.24 -3.87
C LEU A 147 -19.58 -15.70 -3.86
N ASP A 148 -20.49 -16.63 -4.17
CA ASP A 148 -20.19 -18.06 -4.27
C ASP A 148 -19.36 -18.38 -5.54
N ASP A 149 -19.43 -17.50 -6.54
CA ASP A 149 -18.67 -17.63 -7.80
C ASP A 149 -17.26 -17.02 -7.70
N LEU A 150 -16.94 -16.31 -6.59
CA LEU A 150 -15.63 -15.70 -6.40
C LEU A 150 -14.56 -16.78 -6.18
N LYS A 151 -13.54 -16.72 -7.03
CA LYS A 151 -12.30 -17.52 -6.90
C LYS A 151 -11.19 -16.69 -6.31
N GLU A 152 -10.15 -17.35 -5.80
CA GLU A 152 -8.97 -16.73 -5.23
C GLU A 152 -9.28 -15.67 -4.18
N LEU A 153 -10.34 -15.91 -3.40
CA LEU A 153 -10.82 -14.97 -2.40
C LEU A 153 -9.78 -14.73 -1.31
N LYS A 154 -9.44 -13.47 -1.10
CA LYS A 154 -8.48 -13.03 -0.08
C LYS A 154 -9.02 -11.82 0.66
N ILE A 155 -8.74 -11.76 1.96
CA ILE A 155 -9.06 -10.62 2.81
C ILE A 155 -7.76 -9.97 3.29
N PHE A 156 -7.73 -8.65 3.30
CA PHE A 156 -6.60 -7.87 3.77
C PHE A 156 -7.08 -6.80 4.73
N PRO A 157 -6.50 -6.72 5.95
CA PRO A 157 -6.73 -5.58 6.82
C PRO A 157 -6.06 -4.34 6.20
N VAL A 158 -6.79 -3.23 6.18
CA VAL A 158 -6.29 -1.97 5.63
C VAL A 158 -5.55 -1.21 6.71
N PHE A 159 -4.27 -0.98 6.49
CA PHE A 159 -3.44 -0.13 7.33
C PHE A 159 -3.10 1.17 6.62
N VAL A 160 -3.13 2.26 7.33
CA VAL A 160 -2.87 3.61 6.82
C VAL A 160 -1.85 4.34 7.67
N SER A 161 -1.27 5.40 7.12
CA SER A 161 -0.44 6.31 7.88
C SER A 161 -1.32 7.27 8.70
N ASP A 162 -0.97 7.48 9.97
CA ASP A 162 -1.65 8.42 10.85
C ASP A 162 -1.03 9.82 10.73
N ASN A 163 0.29 9.87 10.56
CA ASN A 163 1.06 11.09 10.51
C ASN A 163 2.17 11.06 9.46
N PHE A 164 2.59 12.25 9.03
CA PHE A 164 3.80 12.43 8.23
C PHE A 164 5.04 12.38 9.11
N TYR A 165 6.03 11.61 8.71
CA TYR A 165 7.31 11.55 9.40
C TYR A 165 8.37 12.37 8.65
N LYS A 166 8.82 13.46 9.25
CA LYS A 166 9.88 14.31 8.69
C LYS A 166 11.24 13.74 9.07
N LEU A 167 12.02 13.38 8.07
CA LEU A 167 13.41 13.00 8.24
C LEU A 167 14.28 14.25 8.49
N GLN A 168 15.31 14.10 9.32
CA GLN A 168 16.23 15.21 9.63
C GLN A 168 17.27 15.45 8.55
N ASN A 169 17.59 14.42 7.76
CA ASN A 169 18.63 14.49 6.72
C ASN A 169 18.03 14.71 5.33
N ASN A 170 18.68 15.57 4.57
CA ASN A 170 18.25 15.93 3.21
C ASN A 170 18.58 14.88 2.14
N ASN A 171 19.33 13.84 2.48
CA ASN A 171 19.69 12.76 1.57
C ASN A 171 18.99 11.43 1.85
N ILE A 172 18.02 11.43 2.78
CA ILE A 172 17.13 10.28 2.99
C ILE A 172 15.69 10.73 2.75
N HIS A 173 15.00 10.02 1.86
CA HIS A 173 13.64 10.35 1.47
C HIS A 173 12.71 9.15 1.56
N LEU A 174 11.47 9.39 1.94
CA LEU A 174 10.37 8.42 1.90
C LEU A 174 9.51 8.72 0.68
N ILE A 175 9.09 7.69 -0.05
CA ILE A 175 8.12 7.80 -1.16
C ILE A 175 7.08 6.70 -1.08
N GLY A 176 5.98 6.85 -1.82
CA GLY A 176 4.88 5.88 -1.84
C GLY A 176 4.27 5.67 -0.45
N ASP A 177 3.83 4.45 -0.18
CA ASP A 177 3.20 4.10 1.11
C ASP A 177 4.17 4.17 2.30
N ALA A 178 5.49 4.14 2.07
CA ALA A 178 6.47 4.43 3.12
C ALA A 178 6.43 5.91 3.55
N PHE A 179 6.11 6.83 2.63
CA PHE A 179 5.87 8.23 2.95
C PHE A 179 4.51 8.42 3.62
N PHE A 180 3.44 8.00 2.95
CA PHE A 180 2.08 8.09 3.44
C PHE A 180 1.17 7.08 2.74
N SER A 181 0.62 6.14 3.51
CA SER A 181 -0.33 5.15 3.02
C SER A 181 -1.75 5.65 3.16
N PHE A 182 -2.48 5.67 2.05
CA PHE A 182 -3.86 6.13 1.96
C PHE A 182 -4.86 4.99 2.21
N PRO A 183 -6.08 5.31 2.67
CA PRO A 183 -7.20 4.38 2.51
C PRO A 183 -7.42 4.09 1.02
N PRO A 184 -7.79 2.85 0.64
CA PRO A 184 -7.94 2.48 -0.78
C PRO A 184 -9.21 3.03 -1.45
N SER A 185 -9.96 3.91 -0.78
CA SER A 185 -11.29 4.39 -1.18
C SER A 185 -11.33 5.07 -2.56
N PHE A 186 -10.24 5.73 -2.96
CA PHE A 186 -10.17 6.49 -4.22
C PHE A 186 -9.10 5.95 -5.17
N ALA A 187 -8.55 4.76 -4.93
CA ALA A 187 -7.51 4.13 -5.75
C ALA A 187 -6.27 5.02 -6.00
N GLN A 188 -5.95 5.95 -5.08
CA GLN A 188 -4.90 6.96 -5.24
C GLN A 188 -3.48 6.44 -4.93
N GLY A 189 -3.32 5.30 -4.25
CA GLY A 189 -2.03 4.83 -3.75
C GLY A 189 -0.95 4.76 -4.83
N ALA A 190 -1.24 4.10 -5.95
CA ALA A 190 -0.28 3.94 -7.06
C ALA A 190 0.07 5.28 -7.72
N SER A 191 -0.93 6.10 -8.07
CA SER A 191 -0.71 7.41 -8.71
C SER A 191 0.09 8.35 -7.81
N GLN A 192 -0.21 8.37 -6.52
CA GLN A 192 0.51 9.17 -5.54
C GLN A 192 1.96 8.67 -5.32
N SER A 193 2.21 7.38 -5.46
CA SER A 193 3.57 6.82 -5.40
C SER A 193 4.39 7.23 -6.62
N ILE A 194 3.82 7.17 -7.83
CA ILE A 194 4.46 7.57 -9.08
C ILE A 194 4.75 9.08 -9.07
N GLU A 195 3.76 9.89 -8.70
CA GLU A 195 3.92 11.35 -8.58
C GLU A 195 5.00 11.70 -7.55
N GLY A 196 5.00 11.02 -6.39
CA GLY A 196 5.99 11.24 -5.34
C GLY A 196 7.41 10.93 -5.79
N ALA A 197 7.61 9.86 -6.57
CA ALA A 197 8.90 9.52 -7.14
C ALA A 197 9.37 10.57 -8.15
N TYR A 198 8.46 11.06 -9.00
CA TYR A 198 8.76 12.13 -9.96
C TYR A 198 9.09 13.46 -9.26
N ASP A 199 8.31 13.85 -8.25
CA ASP A 199 8.58 15.06 -7.47
C ASP A 199 9.96 15.02 -6.79
N LEU A 200 10.34 13.85 -6.24
CA LEU A 200 11.66 13.67 -5.64
C LEU A 200 12.77 13.78 -6.68
N PHE A 201 12.61 13.09 -7.82
CA PHE A 201 13.57 13.18 -8.93
C PHE A 201 13.81 14.63 -9.35
N LYS A 202 12.74 15.41 -9.57
CA LYS A 202 12.83 16.83 -9.91
C LYS A 202 13.45 17.67 -8.80
N SER A 203 13.21 17.34 -7.54
CA SER A 203 13.82 18.05 -6.42
C SER A 203 15.33 17.83 -6.35
N ILE A 204 15.79 16.60 -6.62
CA ILE A 204 17.23 16.28 -6.69
C ILE A 204 17.89 16.97 -7.89
N GLU A 205 17.27 16.88 -9.08
CA GLU A 205 17.77 17.52 -10.30
C GLU A 205 17.97 19.04 -10.12
N ASN A 206 17.09 19.69 -9.37
CA ASN A 206 17.10 21.15 -9.14
C ASN A 206 17.79 21.55 -7.82
N ASN A 207 18.47 20.65 -7.10
CA ASN A 207 19.09 20.90 -5.78
C ASN A 207 18.12 21.54 -4.77
N SER A 208 16.88 21.06 -4.75
CA SER A 208 15.78 21.59 -3.92
C SER A 208 15.15 20.55 -2.98
N GLU A 209 15.89 19.51 -2.63
CA GLU A 209 15.42 18.36 -1.82
C GLU A 209 14.88 18.78 -0.46
N SER A 210 15.40 19.87 0.11
CA SER A 210 14.91 20.44 1.36
C SER A 210 13.43 20.84 1.32
N ASN A 211 12.88 21.14 0.14
CA ASN A 211 11.49 21.51 -0.08
C ASN A 211 10.59 20.29 -0.37
N PHE A 212 11.18 19.15 -0.75
CA PHE A 212 10.42 17.96 -1.16
C PHE A 212 9.38 17.56 -0.13
N PHE A 213 9.79 17.41 1.13
CA PHE A 213 8.89 16.99 2.21
C PHE A 213 7.68 17.92 2.33
N LYS A 214 7.89 19.24 2.42
CA LYS A 214 6.82 20.24 2.56
C LYS A 214 5.85 20.19 1.38
N ASN A 215 6.38 20.16 0.16
CA ASN A 215 5.60 20.13 -1.07
C ASN A 215 4.77 18.84 -1.14
N ARG A 216 5.39 17.69 -0.80
CA ARG A 216 4.72 16.40 -0.84
C ARG A 216 3.62 16.29 0.22
N VAL A 217 3.84 16.80 1.44
CA VAL A 217 2.80 16.88 2.50
C VAL A 217 1.60 17.68 2.01
N ASN A 218 1.82 18.83 1.38
CA ASN A 218 0.73 19.68 0.89
C ASN A 218 -0.11 18.96 -0.19
N LYS A 219 0.54 18.33 -1.17
CA LYS A 219 -0.14 17.53 -2.21
C LYS A 219 -0.93 16.37 -1.60
N THR A 220 -0.31 15.63 -0.69
CA THR A 220 -0.94 14.48 -0.02
C THR A 220 -2.18 14.90 0.77
N LYS A 221 -2.13 16.03 1.48
CA LYS A 221 -3.29 16.58 2.21
C LYS A 221 -4.45 16.96 1.30
N MET A 222 -4.18 17.44 0.08
CA MET A 222 -5.24 17.77 -0.89
C MET A 222 -5.98 16.52 -1.42
N VAL A 223 -5.32 15.37 -1.42
CA VAL A 223 -5.88 14.11 -1.90
C VAL A 223 -6.57 13.31 -0.78
N ASN A 224 -6.14 13.50 0.46
CA ASN A 224 -6.64 12.77 1.64
C ASN A 224 -7.76 13.56 2.34
N ILE A 225 -8.79 13.97 1.58
CA ILE A 225 -9.98 14.66 2.10
C ILE A 225 -11.05 13.67 2.52
#